data_141949e8ba45d184f069c401b726a2df
#
_entry.id   141949e8ba45d184f069c401b726a2df
#
_cell.length_a   1.000
_cell.length_b   1.000
_cell.length_c   1.000
_cell.angle_alpha   90.00
_cell.angle_beta   90.00
_cell.angle_gamma   90.00
#
_symmetry.space_group_name_H-M   'P 1'
#
loop_
_entity.id
_entity.type
_entity.pdbx_description
1 polymer ?
#
loop_
_entity_poly.entity_id
_entity_poly.type
_entity_poly.pdbx_seq_one_letter_code
_entity_poly.pdbx_strand_id
1 'polypeptide(L)'
;VGVYVDSCGHCQNCKNNLDHYCEKGIVLTYNSYEYGTRTITYGGYSKSIVVNQDYIVKIPQGMNKEKSAPLLCAGITTYSPLKNFKIGSNHKVGIAGLGGLGHMGLKFALSFGANVTVFSTSENKREESLSLGAHSFVNVKNKEESKEALNSCHFILDTVSSNRNMSELFSWLRTDGV
;
A
#
# COMPACT_ATOMS: atom_id res chain seq x y z
N VAL A 1 -11.07 1.45 12.58
CA VAL A 1 -10.13 2.55 12.81
C VAL A 1 -8.83 2.21 12.11
N GLY A 2 -8.25 3.17 11.38
CA GLY A 2 -6.99 3.04 10.68
C GLY A 2 -5.78 3.44 11.51
N VAL A 3 -4.75 3.96 10.83
CA VAL A 3 -3.46 4.33 11.45
C VAL A 3 -3.49 5.68 12.16
N TYR A 4 -4.49 6.53 11.93
CA TYR A 4 -4.71 7.79 12.63
C TYR A 4 -6.18 7.96 12.99
N VAL A 5 -6.44 8.73 14.03
CA VAL A 5 -7.75 8.86 14.68
C VAL A 5 -8.24 10.29 14.80
N ASP A 6 -7.39 11.27 14.50
CA ASP A 6 -7.78 12.68 14.52
C ASP A 6 -6.84 13.56 13.70
N SER A 7 -7.31 14.75 13.36
CA SER A 7 -6.57 15.84 12.73
C SER A 7 -7.10 17.19 13.23
N CYS A 8 -6.51 18.31 12.85
CA CYS A 8 -7.01 19.60 13.34
C CYS A 8 -8.41 20.00 12.79
N GLY A 9 -8.86 19.38 11.70
CA GLY A 9 -10.17 19.61 11.09
C GLY A 9 -10.38 20.95 10.38
N HIS A 10 -9.46 21.91 10.51
CA HIS A 10 -9.68 23.28 10.04
C HIS A 10 -8.59 23.89 9.16
N CYS A 11 -7.42 23.25 9.01
CA CYS A 11 -6.42 23.68 8.02
C CYS A 11 -6.87 23.40 6.59
N GLN A 12 -6.17 23.96 5.61
CA GLN A 12 -6.56 23.82 4.21
C GLN A 12 -6.58 22.34 3.76
N ASN A 13 -5.61 21.55 4.22
CA ASN A 13 -5.57 20.13 3.89
C ASN A 13 -6.79 19.36 4.45
N CYS A 14 -7.12 19.58 5.74
CA CYS A 14 -8.29 18.94 6.34
C CYS A 14 -9.60 19.35 5.63
N LYS A 15 -9.77 20.62 5.31
CA LYS A 15 -10.95 21.10 4.55
C LYS A 15 -11.07 20.46 3.16
N ASN A 16 -9.97 20.00 2.59
CA ASN A 16 -9.91 19.32 1.30
C ASN A 16 -9.95 17.78 1.43
N ASN A 17 -10.30 17.23 2.58
CA ASN A 17 -10.29 15.78 2.88
C ASN A 17 -8.89 15.15 2.70
N LEU A 18 -7.86 15.91 3.00
CA LEU A 18 -6.46 15.48 3.00
C LEU A 18 -5.91 15.47 4.44
N ASP A 19 -6.66 14.90 5.37
CA ASP A 19 -6.36 14.90 6.80
C ASP A 19 -5.00 14.34 7.13
N HIS A 20 -4.56 13.32 6.39
CA HIS A 20 -3.24 12.70 6.53
C HIS A 20 -2.07 13.66 6.23
N TYR A 21 -2.35 14.81 5.60
CA TYR A 21 -1.40 15.92 5.40
C TYR A 21 -1.75 17.13 6.29
N CYS A 22 -2.40 16.91 7.43
CA CYS A 22 -2.76 17.99 8.34
C CYS A 22 -1.55 18.86 8.70
N GLU A 23 -1.67 20.18 8.52
CA GLU A 23 -0.58 21.14 8.77
C GLU A 23 -0.17 21.20 10.25
N LYS A 24 -1.06 20.81 11.17
CA LYS A 24 -0.80 20.71 12.60
C LYS A 24 -0.39 19.31 13.05
N GLY A 25 -0.20 18.40 12.10
CA GLY A 25 0.03 16.97 12.34
C GLY A 25 -1.26 16.18 12.46
N ILE A 26 -1.14 14.88 12.48
CA ILE A 26 -2.23 13.93 12.72
C ILE A 26 -2.07 13.30 14.10
N VAL A 27 -3.17 12.85 14.68
CA VAL A 27 -3.13 12.02 15.88
C VAL A 27 -3.10 10.57 15.44
N LEU A 28 -2.00 9.90 15.69
CA LEU A 28 -1.88 8.48 15.38
C LEU A 28 -2.72 7.64 16.34
N THR A 29 -3.18 6.49 15.88
CA THR A 29 -3.94 5.53 16.69
C THR A 29 -3.11 4.99 17.85
N TYR A 30 -1.78 4.98 17.72
CA TYR A 30 -0.83 4.48 18.71
C TYR A 30 0.26 5.52 18.97
N ASN A 31 0.67 5.61 20.24
CA ASN A 31 1.84 6.38 20.69
C ASN A 31 1.85 7.84 20.19
N SER A 32 0.71 8.48 20.24
CA SER A 32 0.49 9.88 19.91
C SER A 32 -0.25 10.56 21.06
N TYR A 33 -0.35 11.89 21.02
CA TYR A 33 -1.12 12.65 22.00
C TYR A 33 -2.40 13.16 21.34
N GLU A 34 -3.52 13.02 22.05
CA GLU A 34 -4.79 13.62 21.66
C GLU A 34 -4.67 15.15 21.62
N TYR A 35 -5.38 15.81 20.70
CA TYR A 35 -5.40 17.25 20.64
C TYR A 35 -5.93 17.88 21.93
N GLY A 36 -5.25 18.91 22.40
CA GLY A 36 -5.64 19.67 23.59
C GLY A 36 -5.46 18.93 24.92
N THR A 37 -4.96 17.72 24.91
CA THR A 37 -4.68 16.90 26.09
C THR A 37 -3.23 16.40 26.08
N ARG A 38 -2.82 15.75 27.17
CA ARG A 38 -1.57 14.98 27.22
C ARG A 38 -1.86 13.47 27.28
N THR A 39 -3.05 13.07 26.87
CA THR A 39 -3.47 11.67 26.85
C THR A 39 -2.79 10.95 25.69
N ILE A 40 -2.13 9.84 25.98
CA ILE A 40 -1.49 9.00 24.96
C ILE A 40 -2.52 8.06 24.34
N THR A 41 -2.47 7.91 23.03
CA THR A 41 -3.28 6.95 22.28
C THR A 41 -2.67 5.55 22.36
N TYR A 42 -3.44 4.57 22.80
CA TYR A 42 -3.02 3.16 22.94
C TYR A 42 -3.65 2.24 21.90
N GLY A 43 -4.55 2.76 21.06
CA GLY A 43 -5.18 2.02 19.97
C GLY A 43 -5.86 0.73 20.41
N GLY A 44 -5.59 -0.35 19.69
CA GLY A 44 -6.18 -1.67 19.95
C GLY A 44 -5.64 -2.42 21.17
N TYR A 45 -4.65 -1.88 21.87
CA TYR A 45 -4.14 -2.46 23.14
C TYR A 45 -5.03 -2.10 24.34
N SER A 46 -6.32 -1.95 24.10
CA SER A 46 -7.33 -1.63 25.10
C SER A 46 -8.63 -2.39 24.85
N LYS A 47 -9.48 -2.52 25.88
CA LYS A 47 -10.81 -3.14 25.76
C LYS A 47 -11.78 -2.27 24.96
N SER A 48 -11.57 -0.98 24.96
CA SER A 48 -12.38 0.01 24.25
C SER A 48 -11.53 1.22 23.89
N ILE A 49 -11.94 1.92 22.85
CA ILE A 49 -11.32 3.16 22.39
C ILE A 49 -12.44 4.15 22.05
N VAL A 50 -12.25 5.41 22.38
CA VAL A 50 -13.10 6.52 21.94
C VAL A 50 -12.36 7.23 20.82
N VAL A 51 -12.99 7.39 19.67
CA VAL A 51 -12.40 8.05 18.50
C VAL A 51 -13.44 8.93 17.81
N ASN A 52 -12.99 9.93 17.09
CA ASN A 52 -13.88 10.73 16.26
C ASN A 52 -14.50 9.86 15.16
N GLN A 53 -15.81 9.99 14.98
CA GLN A 53 -16.59 9.20 14.01
C GLN A 53 -16.09 9.34 12.57
N ASP A 54 -15.46 10.46 12.21
CA ASP A 54 -14.94 10.71 10.87
C ASP A 54 -13.74 9.80 10.52
N TYR A 55 -13.13 9.19 11.54
CA TYR A 55 -12.01 8.24 11.37
C TYR A 55 -12.42 6.77 11.53
N ILE A 56 -13.73 6.50 11.48
CA ILE A 56 -14.26 5.14 11.56
C ILE A 56 -14.69 4.66 10.18
N VAL A 57 -14.22 3.48 9.81
CA VAL A 57 -14.68 2.77 8.61
C VAL A 57 -15.58 1.63 9.03
N LYS A 58 -16.81 1.62 8.53
CA LYS A 58 -17.75 0.52 8.78
C LYS A 58 -17.31 -0.71 7.98
N ILE A 59 -17.13 -1.84 8.67
CA ILE A 59 -16.87 -3.11 8.01
C ILE A 59 -18.16 -3.59 7.33
N PRO A 60 -18.15 -3.88 6.02
CA PRO A 60 -19.32 -4.37 5.31
C PRO A 60 -19.89 -5.66 5.93
N GLN A 61 -21.21 -5.80 5.86
CA GLN A 61 -21.87 -7.01 6.34
C GLN A 61 -21.38 -8.24 5.54
N GLY A 62 -21.12 -9.34 6.24
CA GLY A 62 -20.59 -10.57 5.64
C GLY A 62 -19.07 -10.65 5.52
N MET A 63 -18.36 -9.52 5.74
CA MET A 63 -16.90 -9.55 5.76
C MET A 63 -16.36 -10.10 7.08
N ASN A 64 -15.37 -10.98 7.02
CA ASN A 64 -14.70 -11.49 8.22
C ASN A 64 -13.92 -10.36 8.90
N LYS A 65 -14.28 -10.04 10.15
CA LYS A 65 -13.72 -8.89 10.87
C LYS A 65 -12.24 -9.05 11.17
N GLU A 66 -11.79 -10.24 11.52
CA GLU A 66 -10.38 -10.53 11.84
C GLU A 66 -9.49 -10.36 10.59
N LYS A 67 -9.97 -10.84 9.43
CA LYS A 67 -9.26 -10.73 8.16
C LYS A 67 -9.33 -9.32 7.55
N SER A 68 -10.19 -8.45 8.07
CA SER A 68 -10.35 -7.08 7.57
C SER A 68 -9.33 -6.10 8.17
N ALA A 69 -8.76 -6.41 9.33
CA ALA A 69 -7.83 -5.51 10.02
C ALA A 69 -6.63 -5.09 9.14
N PRO A 70 -5.94 -5.99 8.41
CA PRO A 70 -4.82 -5.62 7.55
C PRO A 70 -5.19 -4.64 6.43
N LEU A 71 -6.46 -4.57 6.01
CA LEU A 71 -6.92 -3.68 4.96
C LEU A 71 -6.83 -2.20 5.36
N LEU A 72 -6.89 -1.91 6.64
CA LEU A 72 -6.81 -0.54 7.18
C LEU A 72 -5.36 0.00 7.30
N CYS A 73 -4.38 -0.80 6.95
CA CYS A 73 -2.98 -0.41 6.88
C CYS A 73 -2.39 -0.86 5.53
N ALA A 74 -1.99 -2.12 5.39
CA ALA A 74 -1.41 -2.65 4.16
C ALA A 74 -2.36 -2.53 2.95
N GLY A 75 -3.67 -2.68 3.18
CA GLY A 75 -4.67 -2.53 2.14
C GLY A 75 -4.73 -1.12 1.59
N ILE A 76 -5.04 -0.13 2.41
CA ILE A 76 -5.18 1.27 1.95
C ILE A 76 -3.85 1.81 1.40
N THR A 77 -2.71 1.44 1.98
CA THR A 77 -1.38 1.88 1.54
C THR A 77 -1.09 1.45 0.11
N THR A 78 -1.51 0.26 -0.29
CA THR A 78 -1.29 -0.27 -1.65
C THR A 78 -2.45 0.03 -2.60
N TYR A 79 -3.67 0.15 -2.10
CA TYR A 79 -4.84 0.52 -2.89
C TYR A 79 -4.79 1.98 -3.36
N SER A 80 -4.44 2.91 -2.45
CA SER A 80 -4.50 4.35 -2.70
C SER A 80 -3.67 4.79 -3.92
N PRO A 81 -2.37 4.45 -4.06
CA PRO A 81 -1.59 4.84 -5.22
C PRO A 81 -2.14 4.22 -6.51
N LEU A 82 -2.53 2.94 -6.51
CA LEU A 82 -3.12 2.29 -7.69
C LEU A 82 -4.40 3.01 -8.15
N LYS A 83 -5.25 3.41 -7.20
CA LYS A 83 -6.47 4.17 -7.48
C LYS A 83 -6.17 5.58 -7.98
N ASN A 84 -5.23 6.29 -7.34
CA ASN A 84 -4.85 7.65 -7.69
C ASN A 84 -4.27 7.75 -9.11
N PHE A 85 -3.41 6.79 -9.48
CA PHE A 85 -2.84 6.70 -10.83
C PHE A 85 -3.77 6.00 -11.84
N LYS A 86 -5.04 5.74 -11.47
CA LYS A 86 -6.09 5.18 -12.33
C LYS A 86 -5.67 3.88 -13.01
N ILE A 87 -4.98 3.01 -12.26
CA ILE A 87 -4.55 1.71 -12.78
C ILE A 87 -5.76 0.90 -13.25
N GLY A 88 -5.62 0.22 -14.37
CA GLY A 88 -6.66 -0.59 -15.01
C GLY A 88 -6.07 -1.57 -16.04
N SER A 89 -6.92 -2.20 -16.84
CA SER A 89 -6.59 -3.31 -17.76
C SER A 89 -5.50 -3.00 -18.79
N ASN A 90 -5.31 -1.73 -19.13
CA ASN A 90 -4.27 -1.31 -20.08
C ASN A 90 -2.90 -1.10 -19.45
N HIS A 91 -2.76 -1.32 -18.14
CA HIS A 91 -1.52 -1.07 -17.42
C HIS A 91 -0.76 -2.36 -17.14
N LYS A 92 0.56 -2.29 -17.33
CA LYS A 92 1.51 -3.26 -16.80
C LYS A 92 2.05 -2.73 -15.48
N VAL A 93 1.81 -3.45 -14.41
CA VAL A 93 2.16 -3.05 -13.04
C VAL A 93 3.22 -3.97 -12.48
N GLY A 94 4.32 -3.38 -12.03
CA GLY A 94 5.33 -4.09 -11.26
C GLY A 94 5.03 -4.03 -9.77
N ILE A 95 5.12 -5.18 -9.10
CA ILE A 95 5.11 -5.24 -7.64
C ILE A 95 6.51 -5.66 -7.19
N ALA A 96 7.24 -4.72 -6.62
CA ALA A 96 8.56 -5.00 -6.10
C ALA A 96 8.47 -5.48 -4.64
N GLY A 97 8.85 -6.74 -4.42
CA GLY A 97 8.74 -7.45 -3.16
C GLY A 97 7.36 -8.10 -2.97
N LEU A 98 7.36 -9.33 -2.42
CA LEU A 98 6.13 -10.10 -2.12
C LEU A 98 6.09 -10.41 -0.61
N GLY A 99 6.08 -9.36 0.20
CA GLY A 99 5.74 -9.39 1.62
C GLY A 99 4.25 -9.07 1.83
N GLY A 100 3.83 -8.73 3.04
CA GLY A 100 2.43 -8.41 3.34
C GLY A 100 1.86 -7.28 2.47
N LEU A 101 2.60 -6.20 2.28
CA LEU A 101 2.24 -5.10 1.38
C LEU A 101 2.19 -5.56 -0.07
N GLY A 102 3.22 -6.28 -0.53
CA GLY A 102 3.27 -6.80 -1.91
C GLY A 102 2.10 -7.73 -2.25
N HIS A 103 1.68 -8.59 -1.31
CA HIS A 103 0.48 -9.40 -1.48
C HIS A 103 -0.78 -8.57 -1.69
N MET A 104 -0.98 -7.52 -0.90
CA MET A 104 -2.12 -6.62 -1.05
C MET A 104 -2.03 -5.85 -2.37
N GLY A 105 -0.86 -5.31 -2.71
CA GLY A 105 -0.62 -4.61 -3.98
C GLY A 105 -0.91 -5.48 -5.19
N LEU A 106 -0.43 -6.72 -5.20
CA LEU A 106 -0.70 -7.70 -6.25
C LEU A 106 -2.21 -7.93 -6.41
N LYS A 107 -2.92 -8.24 -5.32
CA LYS A 107 -4.36 -8.50 -5.36
C LYS A 107 -5.18 -7.29 -5.83
N PHE A 108 -4.84 -6.08 -5.39
CA PHE A 108 -5.53 -4.87 -5.85
C PHE A 108 -5.22 -4.56 -7.32
N ALA A 109 -3.97 -4.65 -7.76
CA ALA A 109 -3.63 -4.43 -9.16
C ALA A 109 -4.38 -5.42 -10.07
N LEU A 110 -4.46 -6.70 -9.69
CA LEU A 110 -5.26 -7.71 -10.40
C LEU A 110 -6.75 -7.37 -10.38
N SER A 111 -7.29 -6.90 -9.27
CA SER A 111 -8.72 -6.54 -9.18
C SER A 111 -9.08 -5.35 -10.06
N PHE A 112 -8.13 -4.48 -10.37
CA PHE A 112 -8.28 -3.42 -11.36
C PHE A 112 -8.07 -3.88 -12.81
N GLY A 113 -7.77 -5.16 -13.01
CA GLY A 113 -7.57 -5.77 -14.32
C GLY A 113 -6.16 -5.57 -14.91
N ALA A 114 -5.20 -5.05 -14.15
CA ALA A 114 -3.86 -4.80 -14.64
C ALA A 114 -3.08 -6.10 -14.93
N ASN A 115 -2.17 -6.05 -15.90
CA ASN A 115 -1.18 -7.11 -16.09
C ASN A 115 -0.06 -6.91 -15.05
N VAL A 116 0.15 -7.90 -14.18
CA VAL A 116 1.03 -7.76 -13.01
C VAL A 116 2.26 -8.64 -13.12
N THR A 117 3.43 -8.01 -12.94
CA THR A 117 4.74 -8.66 -12.79
C THR A 117 5.23 -8.50 -11.35
N VAL A 118 5.64 -9.58 -10.72
CA VAL A 118 6.26 -9.54 -9.38
C VAL A 118 7.78 -9.57 -9.53
N PHE A 119 8.47 -8.63 -8.89
CA PHE A 119 9.91 -8.55 -8.82
C PHE A 119 10.39 -8.97 -7.43
N SER A 120 11.27 -9.95 -7.34
CA SER A 120 11.79 -10.45 -6.07
C SER A 120 13.22 -10.95 -6.18
N THR A 121 13.97 -10.88 -5.08
CA THR A 121 15.30 -11.51 -4.96
C THR A 121 15.22 -13.00 -4.59
N SER A 122 14.04 -13.51 -4.28
CA SER A 122 13.81 -14.85 -3.72
C SER A 122 13.05 -15.72 -4.71
N GLU A 123 13.72 -16.68 -5.31
CA GLU A 123 13.15 -17.59 -6.32
C GLU A 123 11.95 -18.39 -5.78
N ASN A 124 11.97 -18.75 -4.50
CA ASN A 124 10.84 -19.44 -3.85
C ASN A 124 9.52 -18.66 -3.84
N LYS A 125 9.55 -17.37 -4.19
CA LYS A 125 8.35 -16.53 -4.34
C LYS A 125 7.70 -16.63 -5.73
N ARG A 126 8.33 -17.29 -6.68
CA ARG A 126 7.83 -17.43 -8.07
C ARG A 126 6.50 -18.18 -8.09
N GLU A 127 6.49 -19.39 -7.57
CA GLU A 127 5.30 -20.24 -7.56
C GLU A 127 4.16 -19.58 -6.78
N GLU A 128 4.47 -19.02 -5.61
CA GLU A 128 3.49 -18.29 -4.79
C GLU A 128 2.88 -17.11 -5.56
N SER A 129 3.70 -16.27 -6.22
CA SER A 129 3.21 -15.11 -6.96
C SER A 129 2.30 -15.48 -8.13
N LEU A 130 2.69 -16.50 -8.89
CA LEU A 130 1.89 -17.01 -10.01
C LEU A 130 0.58 -17.63 -9.53
N SER A 131 0.61 -18.40 -8.43
CA SER A 131 -0.59 -18.98 -7.82
C SER A 131 -1.57 -17.92 -7.30
N LEU A 132 -1.07 -16.75 -6.91
CA LEU A 132 -1.87 -15.59 -6.51
C LEU A 132 -2.43 -14.81 -7.70
N GLY A 133 -2.09 -15.19 -8.93
CA GLY A 133 -2.59 -14.61 -10.17
C GLY A 133 -1.64 -13.62 -10.86
N ALA A 134 -0.39 -13.47 -10.40
CA ALA A 134 0.60 -12.67 -11.14
C ALA A 134 0.78 -13.24 -12.56
N HIS A 135 0.89 -12.38 -13.55
CA HIS A 135 1.08 -12.77 -14.95
C HIS A 135 2.52 -13.19 -15.23
N SER A 136 3.46 -12.61 -14.51
CA SER A 136 4.88 -12.94 -14.62
C SER A 136 5.62 -12.67 -13.32
N PHE A 137 6.80 -13.26 -13.22
CA PHE A 137 7.71 -13.10 -12.11
C PHE A 137 9.12 -12.88 -12.65
N VAL A 138 9.84 -11.96 -12.03
CA VAL A 138 11.24 -11.63 -12.36
C VAL A 138 12.09 -11.84 -11.11
N ASN A 139 13.04 -12.77 -11.19
CA ASN A 139 14.08 -12.86 -10.18
C ASN A 139 15.13 -11.79 -10.46
N VAL A 140 15.17 -10.74 -9.66
CA VAL A 140 16.07 -9.60 -9.88
C VAL A 140 17.56 -9.94 -9.73
N LYS A 141 17.90 -11.11 -9.17
CA LYS A 141 19.28 -11.64 -9.15
C LYS A 141 19.66 -12.31 -10.47
N ASN A 142 18.69 -12.70 -11.26
CA ASN A 142 18.90 -13.23 -12.61
C ASN A 142 19.03 -12.06 -13.59
N LYS A 143 20.24 -11.83 -14.08
CA LYS A 143 20.54 -10.70 -14.97
C LYS A 143 19.75 -10.75 -16.30
N GLU A 144 19.45 -11.92 -16.80
CA GLU A 144 18.71 -12.10 -18.04
C GLU A 144 17.25 -11.72 -17.83
N GLU A 145 16.59 -12.27 -16.81
CA GLU A 145 15.21 -11.90 -16.46
C GLU A 145 15.07 -10.40 -16.18
N SER A 146 16.01 -9.83 -15.39
CA SER A 146 16.02 -8.39 -15.08
C SER A 146 16.19 -7.54 -16.35
N LYS A 147 17.01 -7.99 -17.32
CA LYS A 147 17.22 -7.33 -18.58
C LYS A 147 15.99 -7.40 -19.50
N GLU A 148 15.29 -8.52 -19.52
CA GLU A 148 14.04 -8.69 -20.30
C GLU A 148 12.91 -7.81 -19.78
N ALA A 149 12.95 -7.48 -18.47
CA ALA A 149 11.97 -6.62 -17.84
C ALA A 149 12.18 -5.11 -18.07
N LEU A 150 13.29 -4.70 -18.71
CA LEU A 150 13.58 -3.28 -18.97
C LEU A 150 12.44 -2.59 -19.72
N ASN A 151 12.12 -1.36 -19.29
CA ASN A 151 11.10 -0.50 -19.92
C ASN A 151 9.72 -1.18 -20.05
N SER A 152 9.37 -2.11 -19.17
CA SER A 152 8.15 -2.91 -19.30
C SER A 152 6.95 -2.36 -18.52
N CYS A 153 7.18 -1.69 -17.38
CA CYS A 153 6.13 -1.30 -16.46
C CYS A 153 5.64 0.14 -16.67
N HIS A 154 4.32 0.32 -16.63
CA HIS A 154 3.70 1.64 -16.56
C HIS A 154 3.73 2.21 -15.15
N PHE A 155 3.69 1.32 -14.16
CA PHE A 155 3.65 1.67 -12.76
C PHE A 155 4.40 0.59 -11.95
N ILE A 156 5.18 1.01 -10.97
CA ILE A 156 5.83 0.08 -10.03
C ILE A 156 5.44 0.46 -8.60
N LEU A 157 4.83 -0.49 -7.91
CA LEU A 157 4.58 -0.37 -6.48
C LEU A 157 5.75 -1.00 -5.72
N ASP A 158 6.57 -0.16 -5.13
CA ASP A 158 7.69 -0.61 -4.32
C ASP A 158 7.27 -0.88 -2.88
N THR A 159 7.44 -2.12 -2.45
CA THR A 159 7.13 -2.57 -1.08
C THR A 159 8.35 -3.14 -0.35
N VAL A 160 9.55 -2.92 -0.90
CA VAL A 160 10.80 -3.43 -0.34
C VAL A 160 11.39 -2.43 0.64
N SER A 161 11.58 -2.84 1.89
CA SER A 161 12.15 -2.00 2.96
C SER A 161 13.68 -2.09 3.07
N SER A 162 14.33 -3.05 2.41
CA SER A 162 15.78 -3.19 2.43
C SER A 162 16.47 -2.20 1.48
N ASN A 163 17.69 -1.84 1.81
CA ASN A 163 18.51 -1.01 0.93
C ASN A 163 18.78 -1.75 -0.39
N ARG A 164 18.58 -1.06 -1.52
CA ARG A 164 18.78 -1.60 -2.86
C ARG A 164 19.14 -0.51 -3.87
N ASN A 165 19.56 -0.94 -5.04
CA ASN A 165 19.87 -0.04 -6.14
C ASN A 165 18.55 0.47 -6.77
N MET A 166 18.23 1.73 -6.54
CA MET A 166 17.03 2.37 -7.10
C MET A 166 17.12 2.56 -8.63
N SER A 167 18.33 2.67 -9.17
CA SER A 167 18.52 2.78 -10.63
C SER A 167 18.03 1.53 -11.37
N GLU A 168 18.16 0.37 -10.75
CA GLU A 168 17.64 -0.88 -11.31
C GLU A 168 16.10 -0.85 -11.32
N LEU A 169 15.46 -0.40 -10.23
CA LEU A 169 14.00 -0.25 -10.16
C LEU A 169 13.49 0.67 -11.27
N PHE A 170 14.13 1.83 -11.45
CA PHE A 170 13.71 2.80 -12.45
C PHE A 170 13.93 2.29 -13.88
N SER A 171 14.90 1.41 -14.11
CA SER A 171 15.16 0.83 -15.42
C SER A 171 14.02 -0.05 -15.94
N TRP A 172 13.19 -0.59 -15.06
CA TRP A 172 12.01 -1.37 -15.45
C TRP A 172 10.80 -0.50 -15.82
N LEU A 173 10.81 0.80 -15.45
CA LEU A 173 9.77 1.73 -15.88
C LEU A 173 9.96 2.09 -17.35
N ARG A 174 8.85 2.12 -18.07
CA ARG A 174 8.80 2.68 -19.43
C ARG A 174 8.79 4.21 -19.38
N THR A 175 8.90 4.85 -20.52
CA THR A 175 8.70 6.30 -20.65
C THR A 175 7.37 6.70 -20.01
N ASP A 176 7.37 7.78 -19.22
CA ASP A 176 6.24 8.26 -18.40
C ASP A 176 5.71 7.26 -17.36
N GLY A 177 6.48 6.23 -17.04
CA GLY A 177 6.16 5.29 -15.96
C GLY A 177 6.38 5.90 -14.57
N VAL A 178 5.61 5.43 -13.58
CA VAL A 178 5.58 5.92 -12.19
C VAL A 178 5.87 4.80 -11.20
#